data_52cde65746566f62857d5ba0f23368b2
#
_entry.id   52cde65746566f62857d5ba0f23368b2
#
_cell.length_a   1.000
_cell.length_b   1.000
_cell.length_c   1.000
_cell.angle_alpha   90.00
_cell.angle_beta   90.00
_cell.angle_gamma   90.00
#
_symmetry.space_group_name_H-M   'P 1'
#
loop_
_entity.id
_entity.type
_entity.pdbx_description
1 polymer ?
#
loop_
_entity_poly.entity_id
_entity_poly.type
_entity_poly.pdbx_seq_one_letter_code
_entity_poly.pdbx_strand_id
1 'polypeptide(L)'
;MTYFIIIISAIFVNNIVLSQFLGICPFLGVSKKISTGIGMTGAVTFVMVIATIVTYFIQEFILEKFGITYLQTISFILVIAALVQLVEIVLKKVSPPLYQALGVFLPLITTNCAILGVAIMTVSRDYNLIEAVIFSASSAVGFGLALITFAGIREQLDLVNVPKGMQGAPIALVVAGLLAMAFMGFAGLV
;
A
#
# COMPACT_ATOMS: atom_id res chain seq x y z
N MET A 1 7.71 -20.38 13.18
CA MET A 1 8.85 -19.56 12.74
C MET A 1 8.59 -18.89 11.38
N THR A 2 8.02 -19.58 10.42
CA THR A 2 7.76 -19.07 9.05
C THR A 2 6.94 -17.78 9.02
N TYR A 3 5.85 -17.70 9.77
CA TYR A 3 5.00 -16.50 9.82
C TYR A 3 5.71 -15.27 10.38
N PHE A 4 6.56 -15.44 11.38
CA PHE A 4 7.32 -14.34 11.97
C PHE A 4 8.35 -13.76 10.99
N ILE A 5 8.98 -14.63 10.21
CA ILE A 5 9.91 -14.23 9.14
C ILE A 5 9.16 -13.47 8.05
N ILE A 6 7.97 -13.94 7.65
CA ILE A 6 7.12 -13.25 6.65
C ILE A 6 6.75 -11.83 7.14
N ILE A 7 6.37 -11.67 8.40
CA ILE A 7 6.00 -10.38 8.99
C ILE A 7 7.18 -9.41 8.97
N ILE A 8 8.34 -9.81 9.50
CA ILE A 8 9.53 -8.93 9.54
C ILE A 8 10.01 -8.61 8.13
N SER A 9 10.07 -9.61 7.26
CA SER A 9 10.46 -9.43 5.87
C SER A 9 9.55 -8.44 5.14
N ALA A 10 8.22 -8.54 5.31
CA ALA A 10 7.27 -7.66 4.63
C ALA A 10 7.29 -6.21 5.14
N ILE A 11 7.57 -6.01 6.44
CA ILE A 11 7.59 -4.67 7.03
C ILE A 11 8.89 -3.92 6.73
N PHE A 12 10.04 -4.56 6.92
CA PHE A 12 11.35 -3.91 6.87
C PHE A 12 12.14 -4.20 5.60
N VAL A 13 12.31 -5.47 5.24
CA VAL A 13 13.19 -5.88 4.13
C VAL A 13 12.53 -5.64 2.76
N ASN A 14 11.33 -6.19 2.59
CA ASN A 14 10.54 -6.07 1.37
C ASN A 14 9.41 -5.05 1.53
N ASN A 15 9.72 -3.87 2.10
CA ASN A 15 8.74 -2.81 2.22
C ASN A 15 8.21 -2.44 0.85
N ILE A 16 6.88 -2.55 0.65
CA ILE A 16 6.24 -2.41 -0.66
C ILE A 16 6.47 -1.03 -1.29
N VAL A 17 6.62 0.02 -0.48
CA VAL A 17 6.85 1.38 -0.98
C VAL A 17 8.33 1.64 -1.26
N LEU A 18 9.18 1.33 -0.29
CA LEU A 18 10.60 1.75 -0.31
C LEU A 18 11.50 0.79 -1.09
N SER A 19 11.15 -0.51 -1.11
CA SER A 19 11.90 -1.53 -1.84
C SER A 19 11.32 -1.82 -3.22
N GLN A 20 9.99 -1.90 -3.34
CA GLN A 20 9.31 -2.25 -4.59
C GLN A 20 8.82 -1.03 -5.37
N PHE A 21 8.91 0.17 -4.79
CA PHE A 21 8.40 1.43 -5.37
C PHE A 21 6.93 1.40 -5.75
N LEU A 22 6.12 0.57 -5.06
CA LEU A 22 4.69 0.48 -5.28
C LEU A 22 3.92 1.37 -4.28
N GLY A 23 2.84 2.01 -4.75
CA GLY A 23 2.05 2.92 -3.90
C GLY A 23 2.66 4.31 -3.73
N ILE A 24 3.47 4.78 -4.70
CA ILE A 24 4.08 6.11 -4.67
C ILE A 24 3.02 7.21 -4.78
N CYS A 25 1.93 6.99 -5.52
CA CYS A 25 0.88 8.00 -5.71
C CYS A 25 0.26 8.46 -4.37
N PRO A 26 -0.25 7.57 -3.51
CA PRO A 26 -0.71 7.98 -2.19
C PRO A 26 0.44 8.41 -1.27
N PHE A 27 1.62 7.82 -1.41
CA PHE A 27 2.80 8.18 -0.64
C PHE A 27 3.21 9.64 -0.81
N LEU A 28 3.25 10.16 -2.03
CA LEU A 28 3.55 11.56 -2.32
C LEU A 28 2.35 12.49 -2.11
N GLY A 29 1.14 12.02 -2.42
CA GLY A 29 -0.08 12.82 -2.40
C GLY A 29 -0.61 13.12 -1.01
N VAL A 30 -0.54 12.15 -0.09
CA VAL A 30 -1.20 12.21 1.22
C VAL A 30 -0.24 12.56 2.36
N SER A 31 1.06 12.58 2.12
CA SER A 31 2.11 12.75 3.14
C SER A 31 2.34 14.19 3.63
N LYS A 32 1.40 15.12 3.39
CA LYS A 32 1.52 16.50 3.88
C LYS A 32 1.24 16.65 5.37
N LYS A 33 0.46 15.77 5.97
CA LYS A 33 0.10 15.77 7.40
C LYS A 33 0.10 14.35 7.94
N ILE A 34 0.67 14.15 9.11
CA ILE A 34 0.72 12.84 9.80
C ILE A 34 -0.69 12.30 10.06
N SER A 35 -1.63 13.14 10.50
CA SER A 35 -3.00 12.73 10.79
C SER A 35 -3.72 12.12 9.59
N THR A 36 -3.53 12.71 8.41
CA THR A 36 -4.09 12.20 7.15
C THR A 36 -3.41 10.88 6.73
N GLY A 37 -2.10 10.77 6.96
CA GLY A 37 -1.33 9.55 6.74
C GLY A 37 -1.81 8.37 7.57
N ILE A 38 -2.13 8.58 8.84
CA ILE A 38 -2.67 7.52 9.73
C ILE A 38 -4.03 7.04 9.22
N GLY A 39 -4.94 7.96 8.88
CA GLY A 39 -6.26 7.60 8.32
C GLY A 39 -6.14 6.81 7.01
N MET A 40 -5.24 7.25 6.13
CA MET A 40 -4.95 6.56 4.87
C MET A 40 -4.38 5.17 5.08
N THR A 41 -3.47 5.01 6.05
CA THR A 41 -2.90 3.70 6.41
C THR A 41 -3.98 2.72 6.85
N GLY A 42 -4.90 3.15 7.72
CA GLY A 42 -6.02 2.30 8.15
C GLY A 42 -6.92 1.87 6.98
N ALA A 43 -7.27 2.80 6.10
CA ALA A 43 -8.10 2.51 4.92
C ALA A 43 -7.39 1.55 3.95
N VAL A 44 -6.11 1.78 3.66
CA VAL A 44 -5.31 0.90 2.78
C VAL A 44 -5.16 -0.49 3.38
N THR A 45 -4.93 -0.60 4.70
CA THR A 45 -4.83 -1.90 5.39
C THR A 45 -6.12 -2.71 5.23
N PHE A 46 -7.26 -2.08 5.48
CA PHE A 46 -8.56 -2.73 5.34
C PHE A 46 -8.82 -3.21 3.92
N VAL A 47 -8.62 -2.32 2.94
CA VAL A 47 -8.84 -2.65 1.52
C VAL A 47 -7.86 -3.72 1.03
N MET A 48 -6.58 -3.63 1.44
CA MET A 48 -5.54 -4.56 1.02
C MET A 48 -5.83 -6.00 1.49
N VAL A 49 -6.25 -6.17 2.74
CA VAL A 49 -6.61 -7.49 3.28
C VAL A 49 -7.83 -8.08 2.56
N ILE A 50 -8.90 -7.29 2.38
CA ILE A 50 -10.10 -7.77 1.67
C ILE A 50 -9.78 -8.09 0.22
N ALA A 51 -9.04 -7.20 -0.46
CA ALA A 51 -8.64 -7.42 -1.85
C ALA A 51 -7.84 -8.71 -2.01
N THR A 52 -6.89 -8.98 -1.11
CA THR A 52 -6.08 -10.21 -1.14
C THR A 52 -6.94 -11.47 -0.96
N ILE A 53 -7.91 -11.45 -0.05
CA ILE A 53 -8.81 -12.58 0.16
C ILE A 53 -9.65 -12.85 -1.11
N VAL A 54 -10.25 -11.81 -1.67
CA VAL A 54 -11.11 -11.96 -2.85
C VAL A 54 -10.31 -12.36 -4.09
N THR A 55 -9.15 -11.75 -4.31
CA THR A 55 -8.29 -12.11 -5.45
C THR A 55 -7.73 -13.52 -5.32
N TYR A 56 -7.45 -14.00 -4.12
CA TYR A 56 -7.05 -15.38 -3.87
C TYR A 56 -8.15 -16.38 -4.31
N PHE A 57 -9.39 -16.14 -3.89
CA PHE A 57 -10.51 -16.98 -4.31
C PHE A 57 -10.73 -16.96 -5.84
N ILE A 58 -10.59 -15.79 -6.46
CA ILE A 58 -10.73 -15.66 -7.91
C ILE A 58 -9.63 -16.41 -8.64
N GLN A 59 -8.39 -16.32 -8.14
CA GLN A 59 -7.26 -17.07 -8.70
C GLN A 59 -7.55 -18.58 -8.68
N GLU A 60 -7.90 -19.12 -7.52
CA GLU A 60 -8.04 -20.57 -7.31
C GLU A 60 -9.29 -21.14 -8.00
N PHE A 61 -10.44 -20.44 -7.94
CA PHE A 61 -11.69 -20.96 -8.47
C PHE A 61 -11.94 -20.64 -9.95
N ILE A 62 -11.40 -19.53 -10.46
CA ILE A 62 -11.68 -19.06 -11.82
C ILE A 62 -10.45 -19.21 -12.70
N LEU A 63 -9.34 -18.59 -12.37
CA LEU A 63 -8.19 -18.52 -13.27
C LEU A 63 -7.51 -19.87 -13.47
N GLU A 64 -7.34 -20.64 -12.40
CA GLU A 64 -6.70 -21.96 -12.48
C GLU A 64 -7.60 -22.99 -13.17
N LYS A 65 -8.90 -22.98 -12.88
CA LYS A 65 -9.84 -23.92 -13.52
C LYS A 65 -10.02 -23.68 -15.01
N PHE A 66 -9.97 -22.42 -15.45
CA PHE A 66 -10.14 -22.07 -16.87
C PHE A 66 -8.80 -21.97 -17.63
N GLY A 67 -7.67 -22.08 -16.96
CA GLY A 67 -6.33 -21.99 -17.58
C GLY A 67 -6.00 -20.61 -18.18
N ILE A 68 -6.66 -19.53 -17.68
CA ILE A 68 -6.56 -18.17 -18.24
C ILE A 68 -5.63 -17.32 -17.36
N THR A 69 -4.51 -17.87 -16.93
CA THR A 69 -3.58 -17.20 -16.02
C THR A 69 -2.94 -15.95 -16.62
N TYR A 70 -2.87 -15.82 -17.94
CA TYR A 70 -2.34 -14.61 -18.60
C TYR A 70 -3.23 -13.35 -18.39
N LEU A 71 -4.52 -13.53 -18.08
CA LEU A 71 -5.46 -12.46 -17.78
C LEU A 71 -5.51 -12.08 -16.27
N GLN A 72 -4.65 -12.67 -15.46
CA GLN A 72 -4.60 -12.46 -13.99
C GLN A 72 -4.58 -10.99 -13.61
N THR A 73 -3.68 -10.20 -14.19
CA THR A 73 -3.52 -8.79 -13.87
C THR A 73 -4.77 -7.98 -14.17
N ILE A 74 -5.39 -8.22 -15.33
CA ILE A 74 -6.61 -7.50 -15.74
C ILE A 74 -7.79 -7.86 -14.82
N SER A 75 -7.94 -9.14 -14.51
CA SER A 75 -8.97 -9.61 -13.58
C SER A 75 -8.81 -9.02 -12.18
N PHE A 76 -7.58 -8.95 -11.67
CA PHE A 76 -7.29 -8.38 -10.35
C PHE A 76 -7.58 -6.87 -10.31
N ILE A 77 -7.18 -6.11 -11.34
CA ILE A 77 -7.46 -4.68 -11.42
C ILE A 77 -8.97 -4.43 -11.40
N LEU A 78 -9.74 -5.17 -12.19
CA LEU A 78 -11.19 -5.01 -12.28
C LEU A 78 -11.87 -5.32 -10.95
N VAL A 79 -11.48 -6.40 -10.30
CA VAL A 79 -12.04 -6.83 -9.03
C VAL A 79 -11.69 -5.86 -7.91
N ILE A 80 -10.43 -5.42 -7.82
CA ILE A 80 -9.99 -4.45 -6.82
C ILE A 80 -10.73 -3.13 -7.01
N ALA A 81 -10.89 -2.65 -8.25
CA ALA A 81 -11.65 -1.43 -8.54
C ALA A 81 -13.12 -1.55 -8.10
N ALA A 82 -13.78 -2.66 -8.40
CA ALA A 82 -15.16 -2.90 -7.99
C ALA A 82 -15.30 -2.97 -6.46
N LEU A 83 -14.38 -3.66 -5.77
CA LEU A 83 -14.35 -3.75 -4.31
C LEU A 83 -14.17 -2.38 -3.65
N VAL A 84 -13.22 -1.57 -4.12
CA VAL A 84 -12.97 -0.25 -3.54
C VAL A 84 -14.16 0.68 -3.76
N GLN A 85 -14.83 0.64 -4.90
CA GLN A 85 -16.06 1.41 -5.14
C GLN A 85 -17.19 0.98 -4.19
N LEU A 86 -17.32 -0.32 -3.92
CA LEU A 86 -18.29 -0.83 -2.95
C LEU A 86 -17.96 -0.32 -1.54
N VAL A 87 -16.69 -0.38 -1.13
CA VAL A 87 -16.22 0.15 0.16
C VAL A 87 -16.47 1.65 0.26
N GLU A 88 -16.28 2.41 -0.82
CA GLU A 88 -16.57 3.85 -0.87
C GLU A 88 -18.05 4.14 -0.59
N ILE A 89 -18.97 3.42 -1.22
CA ILE A 89 -20.41 3.58 -1.01
C ILE A 89 -20.79 3.26 0.43
N VAL A 90 -20.18 2.21 1.01
CA VAL A 90 -20.41 1.83 2.42
C VAL A 90 -19.88 2.90 3.37
N LEU A 91 -18.66 3.38 3.17
CA LEU A 91 -18.05 4.45 3.98
C LEU A 91 -18.87 5.74 3.94
N LYS A 92 -19.39 6.11 2.78
CA LYS A 92 -20.25 7.29 2.62
C LYS A 92 -21.52 7.21 3.45
N LYS A 93 -22.08 5.99 3.66
CA LYS A 93 -23.28 5.78 4.45
C LYS A 93 -23.01 5.63 5.95
N VAL A 94 -21.90 4.96 6.31
CA VAL A 94 -21.61 4.59 7.70
C VAL A 94 -20.89 5.70 8.46
N SER A 95 -19.95 6.38 7.85
CA SER A 95 -19.16 7.46 8.48
C SER A 95 -18.93 8.64 7.55
N PRO A 96 -19.90 9.57 7.41
CA PRO A 96 -19.75 10.77 6.62
C PRO A 96 -18.52 11.64 6.96
N PRO A 97 -18.13 11.82 8.25
CA PRO A 97 -16.95 12.61 8.59
C PRO A 97 -15.65 11.96 8.10
N LEU A 98 -15.54 10.63 8.16
CA LEU A 98 -14.38 9.89 7.65
C LEU A 98 -14.35 9.96 6.11
N TYR A 99 -15.50 9.89 5.47
CA TYR A 99 -15.62 10.06 4.03
C TYR A 99 -15.18 11.46 3.59
N GLN A 100 -15.54 12.52 4.31
CA GLN A 100 -15.10 13.88 3.98
C GLN A 100 -13.59 14.06 4.17
N ALA A 101 -12.99 13.42 5.19
CA ALA A 101 -11.55 13.45 5.42
C ALA A 101 -10.77 12.67 4.35
N LEU A 102 -11.31 11.54 3.88
CA LEU A 102 -10.68 10.64 2.91
C LEU A 102 -11.18 10.85 1.47
N GLY A 103 -12.27 11.61 1.26
CA GLY A 103 -13.02 11.66 0.01
C GLY A 103 -12.20 12.09 -1.21
N VAL A 104 -11.23 12.99 -1.05
CA VAL A 104 -10.30 13.39 -2.11
C VAL A 104 -9.25 12.29 -2.39
N PHE A 105 -8.99 11.41 -1.42
CA PHE A 105 -7.96 10.38 -1.49
C PHE A 105 -8.50 8.99 -1.88
N LEU A 106 -9.82 8.82 -1.91
CA LEU A 106 -10.46 7.56 -2.33
C LEU A 106 -10.05 7.10 -3.74
N PRO A 107 -9.99 7.97 -4.76
CA PRO A 107 -9.45 7.59 -6.06
C PRO A 107 -8.02 7.08 -6.00
N LEU A 108 -7.20 7.61 -5.07
CA LEU A 108 -5.82 7.15 -4.86
C LEU A 108 -5.75 5.75 -4.21
N ILE A 109 -6.78 5.34 -3.48
CA ILE A 109 -6.89 3.97 -2.95
C ILE A 109 -7.33 3.02 -4.06
N THR A 110 -8.29 3.41 -4.90
CA THR A 110 -8.82 2.58 -6.00
C THR A 110 -7.73 2.22 -7.01
N THR A 111 -6.88 3.19 -7.36
CA THR A 111 -5.78 3.01 -8.32
C THR A 111 -4.44 2.70 -7.64
N ASN A 112 -4.45 2.24 -6.40
CA ASN A 112 -3.23 2.01 -5.63
C ASN A 112 -2.50 0.76 -6.14
N CYS A 113 -1.35 0.98 -6.76
CA CYS A 113 -0.51 -0.09 -7.27
C CYS A 113 0.08 -0.99 -6.17
N ALA A 114 0.14 -0.54 -4.89
CA ALA A 114 0.56 -1.40 -3.79
C ALA A 114 -0.45 -2.53 -3.53
N ILE A 115 -1.75 -2.24 -3.59
CA ILE A 115 -2.80 -3.26 -3.40
C ILE A 115 -2.71 -4.33 -4.49
N LEU A 116 -2.60 -3.90 -5.74
CA LEU A 116 -2.42 -4.82 -6.87
C LEU A 116 -1.10 -5.61 -6.75
N GLY A 117 -0.01 -4.93 -6.38
CA GLY A 117 1.29 -5.56 -6.22
C GLY A 117 1.30 -6.65 -5.16
N VAL A 118 0.68 -6.41 -4.00
CA VAL A 118 0.53 -7.44 -2.95
C VAL A 118 -0.29 -8.62 -3.45
N ALA A 119 -1.41 -8.39 -4.15
CA ALA A 119 -2.23 -9.46 -4.70
C ALA A 119 -1.47 -10.32 -5.72
N ILE A 120 -0.65 -9.71 -6.59
CA ILE A 120 0.20 -10.45 -7.54
C ILE A 120 1.31 -11.20 -6.81
N MET A 121 1.96 -10.59 -5.80
CA MET A 121 3.03 -11.21 -5.03
C MET A 121 2.56 -12.43 -4.24
N THR A 122 1.34 -12.41 -3.70
CA THR A 122 0.78 -13.56 -2.97
C THR A 122 0.61 -14.77 -3.88
N VAL A 123 0.17 -14.56 -5.11
CA VAL A 123 0.06 -15.62 -6.11
C VAL A 123 1.43 -16.07 -6.61
N SER A 124 2.34 -15.15 -6.90
CA SER A 124 3.70 -15.48 -7.39
C SER A 124 4.56 -16.26 -6.41
N ARG A 125 4.24 -16.18 -5.11
CA ARG A 125 4.93 -16.89 -4.04
C ARG A 125 4.20 -18.15 -3.57
N ASP A 126 3.10 -18.52 -4.23
CA ASP A 126 2.27 -19.70 -3.90
C ASP A 126 1.87 -19.75 -2.41
N TYR A 127 1.53 -18.59 -1.85
CA TYR A 127 1.12 -18.51 -0.45
C TYR A 127 -0.26 -19.13 -0.23
N ASN A 128 -0.41 -19.90 0.86
CA ASN A 128 -1.71 -20.32 1.35
C ASN A 128 -2.56 -19.12 1.78
N LEU A 129 -3.88 -19.29 1.86
CA LEU A 129 -4.81 -18.21 2.24
C LEU A 129 -4.36 -17.49 3.54
N ILE A 130 -3.93 -18.23 4.56
CA ILE A 130 -3.51 -17.67 5.85
C ILE A 130 -2.21 -16.86 5.67
N GLU A 131 -1.26 -17.38 4.93
CA GLU A 131 0.01 -16.70 4.62
C GLU A 131 -0.23 -15.43 3.78
N ALA A 132 -1.13 -15.50 2.80
CA ALA A 132 -1.53 -14.37 1.99
C ALA A 132 -2.14 -13.24 2.83
N VAL A 133 -3.01 -13.55 3.78
CA VAL A 133 -3.61 -12.57 4.71
C VAL A 133 -2.55 -11.97 5.64
N ILE A 134 -1.67 -12.79 6.22
CA ILE A 134 -0.58 -12.31 7.08
C ILE A 134 0.38 -11.42 6.29
N PHE A 135 0.76 -11.83 5.07
CA PHE A 135 1.62 -11.05 4.20
C PHE A 135 0.99 -9.72 3.80
N SER A 136 -0.30 -9.70 3.43
CA SER A 136 -1.01 -8.47 3.05
C SER A 136 -1.15 -7.51 4.23
N ALA A 137 -1.52 -8.00 5.42
CA ALA A 137 -1.61 -7.19 6.63
C ALA A 137 -0.24 -6.61 7.02
N SER A 138 0.82 -7.41 6.97
CA SER A 138 2.18 -6.97 7.28
C SER A 138 2.70 -5.95 6.26
N SER A 139 2.43 -6.16 4.97
CA SER A 139 2.78 -5.20 3.91
C SER A 139 2.05 -3.88 4.07
N ALA A 140 0.78 -3.90 4.50
CA ALA A 140 0.01 -2.70 4.77
C ALA A 140 0.54 -1.92 5.99
N VAL A 141 0.98 -2.63 7.04
CA VAL A 141 1.67 -2.00 8.19
C VAL A 141 3.00 -1.38 7.74
N GLY A 142 3.77 -2.09 6.90
CA GLY A 142 5.01 -1.57 6.31
C GLY A 142 4.77 -0.33 5.45
N PHE A 143 3.70 -0.31 4.65
CA PHE A 143 3.25 0.86 3.89
C PHE A 143 2.95 2.04 4.81
N GLY A 144 2.19 1.80 5.90
CA GLY A 144 1.86 2.82 6.88
C GLY A 144 3.08 3.38 7.60
N LEU A 145 4.01 2.53 8.00
CA LEU A 145 5.26 2.95 8.62
C LEU A 145 6.06 3.86 7.70
N ALA A 146 6.24 3.48 6.44
CA ALA A 146 6.91 4.31 5.44
C ALA A 146 6.20 5.65 5.23
N LEU A 147 4.87 5.65 5.11
CA LEU A 147 4.05 6.85 4.90
C LEU A 147 4.13 7.81 6.08
N ILE A 148 4.02 7.31 7.31
CA ILE A 148 4.07 8.14 8.53
C ILE A 148 5.47 8.73 8.73
N THR A 149 6.51 7.92 8.53
CA THR A 149 7.92 8.39 8.64
C THR A 149 8.19 9.49 7.61
N PHE A 150 7.76 9.29 6.37
CA PHE A 150 7.92 10.28 5.31
C PHE A 150 7.11 11.54 5.55
N ALA A 151 5.87 11.42 6.04
CA ALA A 151 5.05 12.57 6.41
C ALA A 151 5.69 13.40 7.52
N GLY A 152 6.26 12.73 8.55
CA GLY A 152 6.99 13.40 9.63
C GLY A 152 8.20 14.19 9.14
N ILE A 153 9.00 13.62 8.22
CA ILE A 153 10.13 14.31 7.62
C ILE A 153 9.67 15.52 6.78
N ARG A 154 8.59 15.39 6.02
CA ARG A 154 8.05 16.51 5.22
C ARG A 154 7.51 17.63 6.08
N GLU A 155 6.81 17.31 7.16
CA GLU A 155 6.31 18.31 8.11
C GLU A 155 7.46 19.10 8.78
N GLN A 156 8.57 18.44 9.07
CA GLN A 156 9.80 19.09 9.54
C GLN A 156 10.45 19.97 8.47
N LEU A 157 10.48 19.51 7.22
CA LEU A 157 11.08 20.25 6.11
C LEU A 157 10.28 21.52 5.74
N ASP A 158 8.97 21.53 5.97
CA ASP A 158 8.13 22.71 5.76
C ASP A 158 8.46 23.84 6.75
N LEU A 159 9.09 23.52 7.90
CA LEU A 159 9.57 24.50 8.90
C LEU A 159 10.96 25.07 8.57
N VAL A 160 11.69 24.45 7.66
CA VAL A 160 13.05 24.84 7.28
C VAL A 160 13.02 25.61 5.94
N ASN A 161 13.85 26.66 5.82
CA ASN A 161 13.97 27.43 4.59
C ASN A 161 14.65 26.61 3.48
N VAL A 162 13.83 25.91 2.72
CA VAL A 162 14.28 25.18 1.52
C VAL A 162 14.40 26.15 0.33
N PRO A 163 15.46 26.08 -0.49
CA PRO A 163 15.59 26.88 -1.70
C PRO A 163 14.37 26.77 -2.62
N LYS A 164 13.89 27.91 -3.15
CA LYS A 164 12.65 27.98 -3.95
C LYS A 164 12.57 26.98 -5.11
N GLY A 165 13.71 26.58 -5.69
CA GLY A 165 13.77 25.60 -6.78
C GLY A 165 13.57 24.14 -6.35
N MET A 166 13.74 23.83 -5.06
CA MET A 166 13.58 22.46 -4.52
C MET A 166 12.29 22.28 -3.71
N GLN A 167 11.51 23.33 -3.51
CA GLN A 167 10.26 23.25 -2.75
C GLN A 167 9.23 22.36 -3.43
N GLY A 168 8.51 21.55 -2.65
CA GLY A 168 7.41 20.71 -3.10
C GLY A 168 7.83 19.29 -3.52
N ALA A 169 7.54 18.90 -4.76
CA ALA A 169 7.81 17.55 -5.26
C ALA A 169 9.30 17.18 -5.35
N PRO A 170 10.25 18.05 -5.76
CA PRO A 170 11.65 17.65 -5.88
C PRO A 170 12.27 17.22 -4.56
N ILE A 171 12.06 17.99 -3.48
CA ILE A 171 12.60 17.62 -2.15
C ILE A 171 11.94 16.36 -1.60
N ALA A 172 10.64 16.17 -1.89
CA ALA A 172 9.93 14.95 -1.49
C ALA A 172 10.55 13.70 -2.13
N LEU A 173 10.92 13.77 -3.42
CA LEU A 173 11.58 12.66 -4.11
C LEU A 173 12.98 12.38 -3.58
N VAL A 174 13.76 13.41 -3.26
CA VAL A 174 15.09 13.25 -2.66
C VAL A 174 14.97 12.56 -1.29
N VAL A 175 14.04 13.00 -0.46
CA VAL A 175 13.80 12.38 0.87
C VAL A 175 13.32 10.94 0.72
N ALA A 176 12.42 10.65 -0.23
CA ALA A 176 11.98 9.29 -0.49
C ALA A 176 13.13 8.38 -0.92
N GLY A 177 14.04 8.89 -1.76
CA GLY A 177 15.24 8.17 -2.17
C GLY A 177 16.21 7.90 -1.01
N LEU A 178 16.44 8.88 -0.14
CA LEU A 178 17.27 8.71 1.07
C LEU A 178 16.65 7.70 2.04
N LEU A 179 15.32 7.74 2.21
CA LEU A 179 14.60 6.81 3.06
C LEU A 179 14.67 5.38 2.47
N ALA A 180 14.54 5.23 1.17
CA ALA A 180 14.69 3.94 0.49
C ALA A 180 16.10 3.36 0.67
N MET A 181 17.14 4.17 0.54
CA MET A 181 18.53 3.74 0.80
C MET A 181 18.74 3.32 2.26
N ALA A 182 18.14 4.02 3.23
CA ALA A 182 18.20 3.65 4.63
C ALA A 182 17.51 2.30 4.89
N PHE A 183 16.37 2.02 4.25
CA PHE A 183 15.67 0.75 4.37
C PHE A 183 16.39 -0.41 3.65
N MET A 184 17.16 -0.13 2.59
CA MET A 184 18.02 -1.15 1.97
C MET A 184 19.10 -1.68 2.94
N GLY A 185 19.48 -0.93 3.96
CA GLY A 185 20.37 -1.42 5.01
C GLY A 185 19.82 -2.61 5.80
N PHE A 186 18.52 -2.82 5.80
CA PHE A 186 17.87 -3.99 6.44
C PHE A 186 17.85 -5.23 5.54
N ALA A 187 18.24 -5.14 4.27
CA ALA A 187 18.18 -6.24 3.30
C ALA A 187 19.08 -7.45 3.66
N GLY A 188 20.01 -7.29 4.62
CA GLY A 188 20.88 -8.37 5.10
C GLY A 188 20.42 -9.05 6.38
N LEU A 189 19.23 -8.72 6.91
CA LEU A 189 18.74 -9.22 8.20
C LEU A 189 17.90 -10.51 8.12
N VAL A 190 17.45 -10.89 6.89
CA VAL A 190 16.59 -12.08 6.65
C VAL A 190 17.13 -12.90 5.50
#